data_bbd08ce37864919d42f118dc1dd58834
#
_entry.id   bbd08ce37864919d42f118dc1dd58834
#
_cell.length_a   1.000
_cell.length_b   1.000
_cell.length_c   1.000
_cell.angle_alpha   90.00
_cell.angle_beta   90.00
_cell.angle_gamma   90.00
#
_symmetry.space_group_name_H-M   'P 1'
#
loop_
_entity.id
_entity.type
_entity.pdbx_description
1 polymer ?
#
loop_
_entity_poly.entity_id
_entity_poly.type
_entity_poly.pdbx_seq_one_letter_code
_entity_poly.pdbx_strand_id
1 'polypeptide(L)'
;VVYNYRDDIWYYGQLNRTTWIDAGSNTFPLATSGGYIYSHENGPNDGQPLGAAPLAISSYIESAFMDIDEGQFYMLTKRVIPDVDFTASQTVNPVTGATLVPAVDMSIAVTKFPGAETQTTDVAGATLTRGVTTATGTIDQYTNQVFIRARGRQMNFKISSNTVGTQWQLGDSRVDAKPAGMRG
;
A
#
# COMPACT_ATOMS: atom_id res chain seq x y z
N VAL A 1 -13.95 -1.95 -10.79
CA VAL A 1 -12.74 -2.08 -11.63
C VAL A 1 -12.69 -0.87 -12.56
N VAL A 2 -11.55 -0.20 -12.63
CA VAL A 2 -11.30 0.96 -13.48
C VAL A 2 -10.12 0.65 -14.38
N TYR A 3 -10.25 0.99 -15.67
CA TYR A 3 -9.17 0.84 -16.64
C TYR A 3 -8.70 2.23 -17.08
N ASN A 4 -7.44 2.55 -16.82
CA ASN A 4 -6.78 3.72 -17.36
C ASN A 4 -6.22 3.37 -18.74
N TYR A 5 -6.93 3.76 -19.79
CA TYR A 5 -6.57 3.44 -21.17
C TYR A 5 -5.33 4.20 -21.69
N ARG A 6 -4.91 5.28 -21.00
CA ARG A 6 -3.71 6.04 -21.39
C ARG A 6 -2.44 5.32 -20.97
N ASP A 7 -2.43 4.76 -19.76
CA ASP A 7 -1.26 4.14 -19.16
C ASP A 7 -1.35 2.60 -19.19
N ASP A 8 -2.43 2.04 -19.75
CA ASP A 8 -2.73 0.61 -19.82
C ASP A 8 -2.69 -0.10 -18.46
N ILE A 9 -3.29 0.55 -17.45
CA ILE A 9 -3.28 0.07 -16.07
C ILE A 9 -4.70 -0.19 -15.58
N TRP A 10 -4.86 -1.28 -14.84
CA TRP A 10 -6.10 -1.64 -14.18
C TRP A 10 -6.03 -1.33 -12.68
N TYR A 11 -7.10 -0.74 -12.15
CA TYR A 11 -7.31 -0.56 -10.73
C TYR A 11 -8.56 -1.29 -10.27
N TYR A 12 -8.57 -1.66 -9.01
CA TYR A 12 -9.81 -2.10 -8.37
C TYR A 12 -9.95 -1.45 -7.00
N GLY A 13 -11.18 -1.27 -6.58
CA GLY A 13 -11.51 -0.70 -5.29
C GLY A 13 -13.00 -0.83 -5.02
N GLN A 14 -13.38 -0.51 -3.81
CA GLN A 14 -14.78 -0.43 -3.39
C GLN A 14 -15.08 1.02 -3.02
N LEU A 15 -16.14 1.54 -3.60
CA LEU A 15 -16.60 2.90 -3.36
C LEU A 15 -18.11 2.87 -3.14
N ASN A 16 -18.54 3.22 -1.94
CA ASN A 16 -19.96 3.28 -1.62
C ASN A 16 -20.56 4.60 -2.17
N ARG A 17 -20.93 4.58 -3.44
CA ARG A 17 -21.59 5.69 -4.13
C ARG A 17 -22.76 5.17 -4.95
N THR A 18 -23.84 5.92 -4.97
CA THR A 18 -25.08 5.53 -5.68
C THR A 18 -25.22 6.20 -7.04
N THR A 19 -24.66 7.39 -7.20
CA THR A 19 -24.69 8.15 -8.46
C THR A 19 -23.35 8.81 -8.67
N TRP A 20 -23.06 9.14 -9.93
CA TRP A 20 -21.83 9.79 -10.35
C TRP A 20 -22.13 10.81 -11.44
N ILE A 21 -21.46 11.94 -11.39
CA ILE A 21 -21.42 12.94 -12.46
C ILE A 21 -19.98 13.45 -12.61
N ASP A 22 -19.48 13.46 -13.83
CA ASP A 22 -18.15 13.95 -14.12
C ASP A 22 -18.02 15.47 -13.90
N ALA A 23 -16.76 15.91 -13.79
CA ALA A 23 -16.42 17.32 -13.78
C ALA A 23 -16.81 17.95 -15.11
N GLY A 24 -17.90 18.64 -15.16
CA GLY A 24 -18.37 19.42 -16.32
C GLY A 24 -18.31 20.91 -15.99
N SER A 25 -19.44 21.43 -15.52
CA SER A 25 -19.52 22.80 -14.96
C SER A 25 -18.96 22.88 -13.53
N ASN A 26 -18.74 21.74 -12.87
CA ASN A 26 -18.13 21.66 -11.55
C ASN A 26 -16.61 21.48 -11.66
N THR A 27 -15.87 21.95 -10.66
CA THR A 27 -14.41 21.81 -10.61
C THR A 27 -13.99 20.36 -10.44
N PHE A 28 -14.79 19.56 -9.73
CA PHE A 28 -14.51 18.17 -9.38
C PHE A 28 -15.70 17.26 -9.72
N PRO A 29 -15.48 15.98 -9.97
CA PRO A 29 -16.56 15.02 -10.08
C PRO A 29 -17.35 14.94 -8.78
N LEU A 30 -18.66 14.73 -8.89
CA LEU A 30 -19.57 14.62 -7.76
C LEU A 30 -20.22 13.24 -7.73
N ALA A 31 -20.41 12.73 -6.52
CA ALA A 31 -21.14 11.48 -6.30
C ALA A 31 -21.98 11.56 -5.02
N THR A 32 -23.02 10.74 -4.91
CA THR A 32 -23.90 10.72 -3.75
C THR A 32 -23.81 9.44 -2.96
N SER A 33 -23.94 9.52 -1.64
CA SER A 33 -24.10 8.39 -0.75
C SER A 33 -24.69 8.85 0.59
N GLY A 34 -25.61 8.06 1.17
CA GLY A 34 -26.12 8.30 2.52
C GLY A 34 -26.75 9.68 2.75
N GLY A 35 -27.30 10.30 1.71
CA GLY A 35 -27.91 11.65 1.79
C GLY A 35 -26.92 12.80 1.66
N TYR A 36 -25.65 12.51 1.38
CA TYR A 36 -24.59 13.52 1.15
C TYR A 36 -24.14 13.55 -0.31
N ILE A 37 -23.64 14.70 -0.73
CA ILE A 37 -22.92 14.90 -2.00
C ILE A 37 -21.44 14.98 -1.68
N TYR A 38 -20.65 14.13 -2.33
CA TYR A 38 -19.19 14.08 -2.19
C TYR A 38 -18.52 14.67 -3.42
N SER A 39 -17.53 15.52 -3.18
CA SER A 39 -16.60 15.98 -4.22
C SER A 39 -15.45 14.98 -4.28
N HIS A 40 -15.25 14.38 -5.47
CA HIS A 40 -14.18 13.41 -5.71
C HIS A 40 -12.95 14.09 -6.30
N GLU A 41 -11.79 13.41 -6.21
CA GLU A 41 -10.51 13.92 -6.72
C GLU A 41 -10.11 15.28 -6.09
N ASN A 42 -10.54 15.51 -4.87
CA ASN A 42 -10.34 16.76 -4.13
C ASN A 42 -9.48 16.53 -2.88
N GLY A 43 -8.19 16.20 -3.10
CA GLY A 43 -7.21 16.04 -2.05
C GLY A 43 -6.99 14.59 -1.58
N PRO A 44 -6.07 14.39 -0.61
CA PRO A 44 -5.56 13.09 -0.21
C PRO A 44 -6.35 12.41 0.92
N ASN A 45 -7.50 12.94 1.32
CA ASN A 45 -8.29 12.42 2.44
C ASN A 45 -9.65 11.92 1.97
N ASP A 46 -10.20 10.94 2.70
CA ASP A 46 -11.59 10.54 2.50
C ASP A 46 -12.53 11.66 2.99
N GLY A 47 -13.58 11.89 2.18
CA GLY A 47 -14.53 12.97 2.40
C GLY A 47 -15.36 12.75 3.65
N GLN A 48 -15.34 13.75 4.51
CA GLN A 48 -16.18 13.85 5.69
C GLN A 48 -17.15 15.05 5.55
N PRO A 49 -18.26 15.07 6.29
CA PRO A 49 -19.09 16.26 6.40
C PRO A 49 -18.25 17.47 6.78
N LEU A 50 -18.64 18.64 6.29
CA LEU A 50 -17.94 19.90 6.55
C LEU A 50 -17.70 20.11 8.06
N GLY A 51 -16.44 20.33 8.42
CA GLY A 51 -16.01 20.52 9.82
C GLY A 51 -15.68 19.25 10.59
N ALA A 52 -15.90 18.07 10.04
CA ALA A 52 -15.46 16.83 10.65
C ALA A 52 -13.97 16.57 10.39
N ALA A 53 -13.34 15.76 11.26
CA ALA A 53 -11.95 15.37 11.08
C ALA A 53 -11.80 14.53 9.80
N PRO A 54 -10.77 14.80 8.97
CA PRO A 54 -10.52 14.01 7.76
C PRO A 54 -10.15 12.57 8.12
N LEU A 55 -10.56 11.63 7.29
CA LEU A 55 -10.16 10.23 7.35
C LEU A 55 -9.10 9.93 6.30
N ALA A 56 -8.24 8.98 6.59
CA ALA A 56 -7.25 8.50 5.63
C ALA A 56 -7.91 7.72 4.49
N ILE A 57 -7.38 7.86 3.29
CA ILE A 57 -7.66 6.95 2.18
C ILE A 57 -6.74 5.75 2.33
N SER A 58 -7.32 4.56 2.58
CA SER A 58 -6.53 3.32 2.57
C SER A 58 -6.15 2.95 1.15
N SER A 59 -4.85 2.89 0.90
CA SER A 59 -4.30 2.59 -0.42
C SER A 59 -3.12 1.64 -0.32
N TYR A 60 -2.93 0.78 -1.32
CA TYR A 60 -1.79 -0.12 -1.36
C TYR A 60 -1.42 -0.52 -2.79
N ILE A 61 -0.16 -0.94 -2.93
CA ILE A 61 0.35 -1.68 -4.08
C ILE A 61 1.06 -2.92 -3.57
N GLU A 62 0.85 -4.05 -4.22
CA GLU A 62 1.39 -5.33 -3.79
C GLU A 62 1.85 -6.13 -5.00
N SER A 63 3.09 -6.63 -4.94
CA SER A 63 3.63 -7.49 -5.99
C SER A 63 3.14 -8.94 -5.85
N ALA A 64 3.21 -9.70 -6.92
CA ALA A 64 3.18 -11.16 -6.81
C ALA A 64 4.40 -11.66 -6.01
N PHE A 65 4.38 -12.91 -5.61
CA PHE A 65 5.57 -13.56 -5.07
C PHE A 65 6.60 -13.76 -6.17
N MET A 66 7.83 -13.34 -5.89
CA MET A 66 8.97 -13.40 -6.80
C MET A 66 10.03 -14.34 -6.25
N ASP A 67 10.68 -15.07 -7.12
CA ASP A 67 11.80 -15.96 -6.82
C ASP A 67 13.13 -15.32 -7.27
N ILE A 68 14.23 -15.74 -6.66
CA ILE A 68 15.56 -15.54 -7.24
C ILE A 68 15.92 -16.83 -7.98
N ASP A 69 16.36 -16.63 -9.23
CA ASP A 69 16.64 -17.74 -10.13
C ASP A 69 15.39 -18.65 -10.24
N GLU A 70 15.45 -19.85 -10.49
CA GLU A 70 14.28 -20.75 -10.58
C GLU A 70 13.72 -21.21 -9.21
N GLY A 71 13.88 -20.40 -8.15
CA GLY A 71 13.41 -20.72 -6.79
C GLY A 71 14.21 -21.79 -6.07
N GLN A 72 15.41 -22.11 -6.57
CA GLN A 72 16.30 -23.12 -5.97
C GLN A 72 17.00 -22.58 -4.71
N PHE A 73 17.17 -21.25 -4.62
CA PHE A 73 17.88 -20.61 -3.54
C PHE A 73 16.93 -19.97 -2.52
N TYR A 74 17.36 -19.94 -1.27
CA TYR A 74 16.81 -18.97 -0.33
C TYR A 74 17.33 -17.60 -0.65
N MET A 75 16.46 -16.61 -0.56
CA MET A 75 16.76 -15.19 -0.67
C MET A 75 16.86 -14.59 0.73
N LEU A 76 17.90 -13.80 0.98
CA LEU A 76 18.01 -12.96 2.17
C LEU A 76 17.95 -11.49 1.75
N THR A 77 16.87 -10.83 2.10
CA THR A 77 16.73 -9.38 1.98
C THR A 77 17.27 -8.72 3.23
N LYS A 78 18.10 -7.69 3.05
CA LYS A 78 18.75 -6.96 4.14
C LYS A 78 18.31 -5.51 4.23
N ARG A 79 17.98 -4.92 3.10
CA ARG A 79 17.73 -3.51 2.97
C ARG A 79 16.85 -3.22 1.77
N VAL A 80 15.99 -2.22 1.92
CA VAL A 80 15.29 -1.58 0.80
C VAL A 80 15.64 -0.10 0.78
N ILE A 81 15.93 0.42 -0.39
CA ILE A 81 16.02 1.84 -0.66
C ILE A 81 14.70 2.22 -1.31
N PRO A 82 13.80 2.87 -0.58
CA PRO A 82 12.50 3.25 -1.13
C PRO A 82 12.70 4.39 -2.13
N ASP A 83 11.82 4.42 -3.12
CA ASP A 83 11.66 5.56 -4.03
C ASP A 83 10.17 5.94 -3.97
N VAL A 84 9.84 6.77 -2.98
CA VAL A 84 8.46 7.20 -2.71
C VAL A 84 8.42 8.73 -2.68
N ASP A 85 7.61 9.30 -3.54
CA ASP A 85 7.35 10.74 -3.56
C ASP A 85 6.09 11.07 -2.75
N PHE A 86 6.21 12.07 -1.87
CA PHE A 86 5.14 12.60 -1.02
C PHE A 86 4.77 14.05 -1.35
N THR A 87 5.27 14.61 -2.45
CA THR A 87 5.17 16.05 -2.78
C THR A 87 3.74 16.60 -2.74
N ALA A 88 2.75 15.79 -3.11
CA ALA A 88 1.34 16.20 -3.11
C ALA A 88 0.62 15.98 -1.77
N SER A 89 1.32 15.52 -0.74
CA SER A 89 0.74 15.28 0.58
C SER A 89 0.48 16.57 1.35
N GLN A 90 -0.51 16.52 2.24
CA GLN A 90 -0.79 17.59 3.19
C GLN A 90 0.15 17.50 4.40
N THR A 91 0.75 18.62 4.77
CA THR A 91 1.62 18.72 5.97
C THR A 91 0.90 19.31 7.17
N VAL A 92 -0.33 19.80 6.99
CA VAL A 92 -1.15 20.37 8.06
C VAL A 92 -2.58 19.85 7.94
N ASN A 93 -3.14 19.42 9.05
CA ASN A 93 -4.54 19.03 9.13
C ASN A 93 -5.44 20.28 8.94
N PRO A 94 -6.31 20.34 7.95
CA PRO A 94 -7.08 21.52 7.63
C PRO A 94 -8.13 21.87 8.68
N VAL A 95 -8.50 20.96 9.57
CA VAL A 95 -9.50 21.17 10.62
C VAL A 95 -8.85 21.54 11.95
N THR A 96 -7.79 20.82 12.33
CA THR A 96 -7.16 20.98 13.67
C THR A 96 -5.92 21.86 13.66
N GLY A 97 -5.35 22.14 12.50
CA GLY A 97 -4.05 22.82 12.36
C GLY A 97 -2.84 21.99 12.82
N ALA A 98 -3.04 20.74 13.18
CA ALA A 98 -1.95 19.86 13.60
C ALA A 98 -1.02 19.51 12.43
N THR A 99 0.28 19.40 12.72
CA THR A 99 1.26 18.93 11.73
C THR A 99 1.00 17.48 11.39
N LEU A 100 0.99 17.19 10.08
CA LEU A 100 0.90 15.83 9.53
C LEU A 100 2.27 15.41 9.01
N VAL A 101 2.62 14.17 9.21
CA VAL A 101 3.81 13.53 8.62
C VAL A 101 3.34 12.46 7.65
N PRO A 102 3.38 12.73 6.34
CA PRO A 102 3.03 11.74 5.34
C PRO A 102 3.92 10.51 5.44
N ALA A 103 3.31 9.34 5.45
CA ALA A 103 4.05 8.09 5.57
C ALA A 103 3.32 6.93 4.87
N VAL A 104 4.10 5.95 4.46
CA VAL A 104 3.63 4.64 3.98
C VAL A 104 4.30 3.54 4.78
N ASP A 105 3.61 2.43 4.93
CA ASP A 105 4.16 1.22 5.52
C ASP A 105 4.59 0.26 4.41
N MET A 106 5.85 -0.17 4.49
CA MET A 106 6.40 -1.18 3.61
C MET A 106 6.43 -2.51 4.34
N SER A 107 6.01 -3.57 3.68
CA SER A 107 6.14 -4.92 4.18
C SER A 107 6.75 -5.84 3.13
N ILE A 108 7.58 -6.77 3.59
CA ILE A 108 8.11 -7.87 2.79
C ILE A 108 7.62 -9.16 3.43
N ALA A 109 6.80 -9.90 2.71
CA ALA A 109 6.41 -11.24 3.09
C ALA A 109 7.29 -12.25 2.35
N VAL A 110 7.81 -13.23 3.07
CA VAL A 110 8.64 -14.29 2.52
C VAL A 110 8.03 -15.64 2.82
N THR A 111 8.07 -16.55 1.85
CA THR A 111 7.63 -17.94 2.02
C THR A 111 8.81 -18.87 2.16
N LYS A 112 8.69 -19.91 2.98
CA LYS A 112 9.72 -20.95 3.16
C LYS A 112 9.65 -22.03 2.09
N PHE A 113 8.48 -22.21 1.48
CA PHE A 113 8.23 -23.20 0.45
C PHE A 113 7.11 -22.72 -0.48
N PRO A 114 7.09 -23.15 -1.76
CA PRO A 114 5.99 -22.86 -2.68
C PRO A 114 4.66 -23.38 -2.11
N GLY A 115 3.59 -22.62 -2.32
CA GLY A 115 2.27 -22.95 -1.78
C GLY A 115 2.10 -22.69 -0.29
N ALA A 116 3.04 -21.98 0.36
CA ALA A 116 2.83 -21.49 1.71
C ALA A 116 1.72 -20.43 1.71
N GLU A 117 0.75 -20.59 2.59
CA GLU A 117 -0.37 -19.66 2.74
C GLU A 117 -0.10 -18.66 3.86
N THR A 118 -0.55 -17.43 3.65
CA THR A 118 -0.44 -16.35 4.63
C THR A 118 -1.32 -16.60 5.85
N GLN A 119 -2.49 -17.20 5.64
CA GLN A 119 -3.42 -17.55 6.71
C GLN A 119 -4.16 -18.82 6.37
N THR A 120 -4.20 -19.75 7.32
CA THR A 120 -5.11 -20.88 7.31
C THR A 120 -5.90 -20.88 8.61
N THR A 121 -7.16 -21.28 8.55
CA THR A 121 -7.98 -21.50 9.75
C THR A 121 -7.96 -22.98 10.10
N ASP A 122 -7.62 -23.32 11.32
CA ASP A 122 -7.67 -24.69 11.80
C ASP A 122 -9.13 -25.14 12.09
N VAL A 123 -9.28 -26.41 12.48
CA VAL A 123 -10.59 -27.00 12.78
C VAL A 123 -11.28 -26.33 13.99
N ALA A 124 -10.54 -25.65 14.84
CA ALA A 124 -11.03 -24.92 16.00
C ALA A 124 -11.32 -23.44 15.69
N GLY A 125 -11.10 -23.00 14.45
CA GLY A 125 -11.33 -21.62 14.02
C GLY A 125 -10.17 -20.67 14.34
N ALA A 126 -9.02 -21.17 14.80
CA ALA A 126 -7.84 -20.35 15.01
C ALA A 126 -7.13 -20.06 13.70
N THR A 127 -6.74 -18.81 13.50
CA THR A 127 -5.96 -18.39 12.32
C THR A 127 -4.50 -18.79 12.49
N LEU A 128 -3.98 -19.58 11.57
CA LEU A 128 -2.59 -20.02 11.53
C LEU A 128 -1.85 -19.37 10.36
N THR A 129 -0.67 -18.84 10.62
CA THR A 129 0.26 -18.38 9.58
C THR A 129 1.25 -19.50 9.27
N ARG A 130 1.19 -20.02 8.06
CA ARG A 130 1.95 -21.21 7.70
C ARG A 130 3.06 -20.90 6.70
N GLY A 131 4.30 -20.92 7.18
CA GLY A 131 5.47 -20.81 6.31
C GLY A 131 5.74 -19.42 5.71
N VAL A 132 4.97 -18.39 6.12
CA VAL A 132 5.17 -17.01 5.72
C VAL A 132 5.70 -16.20 6.90
N THR A 133 6.67 -15.37 6.65
CA THR A 133 7.20 -14.40 7.63
C THR A 133 7.14 -13.03 7.00
N THR A 134 6.59 -12.06 7.72
CA THR A 134 6.48 -10.67 7.27
C THR A 134 7.39 -9.79 8.09
N ALA A 135 8.17 -8.95 7.42
CA ALA A 135 8.94 -7.88 8.02
C ALA A 135 8.42 -6.53 7.51
N THR A 136 8.28 -5.57 8.41
CA THR A 136 7.68 -4.26 8.13
C THR A 136 8.62 -3.12 8.45
N GLY A 137 8.43 -1.99 7.79
CA GLY A 137 9.11 -0.73 8.08
C GLY A 137 8.30 0.44 7.57
N THR A 138 8.31 1.55 8.27
CA THR A 138 7.63 2.78 7.87
C THR A 138 8.59 3.65 7.06
N ILE A 139 8.08 4.27 6.01
CA ILE A 139 8.79 5.18 5.10
C ILE A 139 8.09 6.53 5.16
N ASP A 140 8.83 7.55 5.47
CA ASP A 140 8.43 8.96 5.38
C ASP A 140 9.34 9.71 4.38
N GLN A 141 9.11 11.00 4.23
CA GLN A 141 9.91 11.84 3.31
C GLN A 141 11.40 11.96 3.67
N TYR A 142 11.81 11.52 4.87
CA TYR A 142 13.20 11.58 5.34
C TYR A 142 13.88 10.21 5.32
N THR A 143 13.16 9.16 4.98
CA THR A 143 13.64 7.79 5.03
C THR A 143 14.49 7.45 3.81
N ASN A 144 15.81 7.43 3.97
CA ASN A 144 16.73 7.08 2.90
C ASN A 144 16.80 5.58 2.63
N GLN A 145 16.63 4.76 3.66
CA GLN A 145 16.68 3.30 3.56
C GLN A 145 15.99 2.63 4.73
N VAL A 146 15.43 1.47 4.49
CA VAL A 146 14.80 0.63 5.51
C VAL A 146 15.57 -0.67 5.63
N PHE A 147 16.05 -0.97 6.85
CA PHE A 147 16.71 -2.24 7.14
C PHE A 147 15.67 -3.29 7.46
N ILE A 148 15.62 -4.33 6.64
CA ILE A 148 14.71 -5.45 6.78
C ILE A 148 15.50 -6.74 6.68
N ARG A 149 15.25 -7.68 7.61
CA ARG A 149 15.83 -9.02 7.54
C ARG A 149 14.72 -10.03 7.27
N ALA A 150 14.59 -10.41 6.01
CA ALA A 150 13.63 -11.42 5.58
C ALA A 150 14.36 -12.52 4.80
N ARG A 151 14.12 -13.78 5.15
CA ARG A 151 14.73 -14.96 4.48
C ARG A 151 13.65 -15.94 4.09
N GLY A 152 13.53 -16.20 2.81
CA GLY A 152 12.57 -17.13 2.24
C GLY A 152 12.94 -17.56 0.83
N ARG A 153 12.17 -18.47 0.25
CA ARG A 153 12.32 -18.87 -1.16
C ARG A 153 11.69 -17.87 -2.10
N GLN A 154 10.52 -17.38 -1.73
CA GLN A 154 9.78 -16.38 -2.49
C GLN A 154 9.59 -15.15 -1.62
N MET A 155 9.48 -14.00 -2.27
CA MET A 155 9.28 -12.71 -1.64
C MET A 155 8.14 -11.97 -2.34
N ASN A 156 7.30 -11.36 -1.53
CA ASN A 156 6.29 -10.40 -1.95
C ASN A 156 6.61 -9.05 -1.30
N PHE A 157 6.40 -7.99 -2.04
CA PHE A 157 6.63 -6.62 -1.61
C PHE A 157 5.31 -5.86 -1.61
N LYS A 158 5.00 -5.20 -0.52
CA LYS A 158 3.79 -4.39 -0.39
C LYS A 158 4.12 -3.04 0.22
N ILE A 159 3.57 -1.98 -0.37
CA ILE A 159 3.51 -0.65 0.21
C ILE A 159 2.05 -0.28 0.41
N SER A 160 1.74 0.29 1.57
CA SER A 160 0.38 0.71 1.91
C SER A 160 0.39 1.98 2.72
N SER A 161 -0.67 2.76 2.63
CA SER A 161 -0.92 3.90 3.50
C SER A 161 -2.33 3.89 4.03
N ASN A 162 -2.45 4.26 5.31
CA ASN A 162 -3.70 4.59 5.98
C ASN A 162 -3.46 5.82 6.87
N THR A 163 -2.64 6.76 6.38
CA THR A 163 -2.25 7.98 7.12
C THR A 163 -2.97 9.18 6.51
N VAL A 164 -3.63 9.96 7.37
CA VAL A 164 -4.35 11.18 6.98
C VAL A 164 -3.39 12.15 6.29
N GLY A 165 -3.83 12.73 5.18
CA GLY A 165 -3.06 13.71 4.42
C GLY A 165 -1.99 13.12 3.52
N THR A 166 -1.86 11.79 3.45
CA THR A 166 -0.83 11.15 2.63
C THR A 166 -1.32 10.95 1.19
N GLN A 167 -0.57 11.53 0.27
CA GLN A 167 -0.60 11.22 -1.15
C GLN A 167 0.79 10.78 -1.57
N TRP A 168 0.91 9.63 -2.19
CA TRP A 168 2.19 9.03 -2.49
C TRP A 168 2.25 8.43 -3.89
N GLN A 169 3.44 8.44 -4.46
CA GLN A 169 3.77 7.80 -5.72
C GLN A 169 4.96 6.88 -5.50
N LEU A 170 4.90 5.67 -6.05
CA LEU A 170 5.99 4.72 -6.00
C LEU A 170 6.81 4.82 -7.29
N GLY A 171 8.10 5.09 -7.14
CA GLY A 171 9.09 5.00 -8.19
C GLY A 171 9.83 3.65 -8.17
N ASP A 172 11.09 3.65 -8.55
CA ASP A 172 11.94 2.46 -8.68
C ASP A 172 12.62 2.07 -7.37
N SER A 173 11.89 1.42 -6.48
CA SER A 173 12.45 0.91 -5.23
C SER A 173 13.52 -0.16 -5.47
N ARG A 174 14.65 -0.07 -4.75
CA ARG A 174 15.78 -1.00 -4.85
C ARG A 174 15.82 -1.92 -3.64
N VAL A 175 15.84 -3.22 -3.90
CA VAL A 175 15.92 -4.26 -2.87
C VAL A 175 17.29 -4.90 -2.88
N ASP A 176 18.00 -4.83 -1.75
CA ASP A 176 19.27 -5.55 -1.55
C ASP A 176 18.96 -6.96 -1.08
N ALA A 177 18.86 -7.87 -2.03
CA ALA A 177 18.60 -9.29 -1.82
C ALA A 177 19.77 -10.14 -2.33
N LYS A 178 20.12 -11.16 -1.56
CA LYS A 178 21.25 -12.07 -1.88
C LYS A 178 20.82 -13.52 -1.73
N PRO A 179 21.37 -14.41 -2.57
CA PRO A 179 21.23 -15.84 -2.35
C PRO A 179 21.78 -16.22 -0.97
N ALA A 180 21.04 -17.03 -0.21
CA ALA A 180 21.35 -17.38 1.18
C ALA A 180 21.32 -18.90 1.42
N GLY A 181 21.90 -19.65 0.51
CA GLY A 181 22.03 -21.10 0.55
C GLY A 181 20.96 -21.83 -0.27
N MET A 182 21.33 -23.01 -0.69
CA MET A 182 20.43 -23.99 -1.30
C MET A 182 19.83 -24.89 -0.24
N ARG A 183 18.65 -25.42 -0.51
CA ARG A 183 18.13 -26.55 0.23
C ARG A 183 18.60 -27.81 -0.47
N GLY A 184 19.44 -28.57 0.22
CA GLY A 184 19.69 -29.96 -0.14
C GLY A 184 18.46 -30.82 0.13
#